data_a2c0f5e306de8fe67077a59a904365f1
#
_entry.id   a2c0f5e306de8fe67077a59a904365f1
#
_cell.length_a   1.000
_cell.length_b   1.000
_cell.length_c   1.000
_cell.angle_alpha   90.00
_cell.angle_beta   90.00
_cell.angle_gamma   90.00
#
_symmetry.space_group_name_H-M   'P 1'
#
loop_
_entity.id
_entity.type
_entity.pdbx_description
1 polymer ?
#
loop_
_entity_poly.entity_id
_entity_poly.type
_entity_poly.pdbx_seq_one_letter_code
_entity_poly.pdbx_strand_id
1 'polypeptide(L)'
;MGALVLPDLSAYAMPIDPEQALVRVDPKIKKELADVALNAAKSKGASYADVRIGRYLNQFVATREKRVQGVANTESYGVGIRVIVNGCWGFAATNKVTKDGIAKAAEQAVAVAKANAQIQGEPVQLAPQKGFGEVSWKTPIEINAFEVPVKEKVDLLLNVNDIAMQNGASFVNSAIFAVNEQKYFASTDGSYIDQDVHRIYPTFNVTRID
;
A
#
# COMPACT_ATOMS: atom_id res chain seq x y z
N MET A 1 -5.29 22.42 29.39
CA MET A 1 -4.37 21.67 28.51
C MET A 1 -5.00 20.32 28.24
N GLY A 2 -5.62 20.13 27.07
CA GLY A 2 -6.19 18.85 26.68
C GLY A 2 -5.08 17.94 26.18
N ALA A 3 -4.95 16.75 26.79
CA ALA A 3 -4.03 15.73 26.30
C ALA A 3 -4.49 15.24 24.93
N LEU A 4 -3.63 15.35 23.92
CA LEU A 4 -3.86 14.77 22.60
C LEU A 4 -3.78 13.24 22.75
N VAL A 5 -4.93 12.57 22.73
CA VAL A 5 -4.98 11.10 22.68
C VAL A 5 -4.64 10.70 21.26
N LEU A 6 -3.41 10.29 21.03
CA LEU A 6 -3.02 9.68 19.74
C LEU A 6 -3.73 8.32 19.62
N PRO A 7 -4.30 7.98 18.46
CA PRO A 7 -4.86 6.65 18.23
C PRO A 7 -3.77 5.60 18.37
N ASP A 8 -4.10 4.48 19.02
CA ASP A 8 -3.20 3.33 19.15
C ASP A 8 -2.88 2.77 17.76
N LEU A 9 -1.67 3.05 17.28
CA LEU A 9 -1.18 2.59 15.98
C LEU A 9 -0.78 1.10 15.99
N SER A 10 -0.76 0.44 17.14
CA SER A 10 -0.43 -0.99 17.25
C SER A 10 -1.41 -1.90 16.51
N ALA A 11 -2.64 -1.44 16.30
CA ALA A 11 -3.66 -2.17 15.53
C ALA A 11 -3.37 -2.21 14.01
N TYR A 12 -2.41 -1.43 13.51
CA TYR A 12 -2.08 -1.34 12.08
C TYR A 12 -0.83 -2.10 11.66
N ALA A 13 -0.04 -2.57 12.63
CA ALA A 13 1.17 -3.34 12.39
C ALA A 13 1.00 -4.76 12.97
N MET A 14 0.32 -5.64 12.24
CA MET A 14 0.36 -7.06 12.59
C MET A 14 1.74 -7.63 12.27
N PRO A 15 2.37 -8.40 13.16
CA PRO A 15 3.57 -9.14 12.82
C PRO A 15 3.24 -10.12 11.69
N ILE A 16 3.99 -10.04 10.60
CA ILE A 16 3.79 -10.91 9.43
C ILE A 16 4.46 -12.24 9.71
N ASP A 17 3.74 -13.34 9.46
CA ASP A 17 4.38 -14.62 9.17
C ASP A 17 5.15 -14.47 7.84
N PRO A 18 6.49 -14.57 7.83
CA PRO A 18 7.29 -14.37 6.63
C PRO A 18 6.88 -15.29 5.45
N GLU A 19 6.40 -16.50 5.74
CA GLU A 19 5.96 -17.43 4.70
C GLU A 19 4.64 -16.98 4.05
N GLN A 20 3.71 -16.41 4.82
CA GLN A 20 2.46 -15.85 4.28
C GLN A 20 2.67 -14.52 3.55
N ALA A 21 3.68 -13.75 3.95
CA ALA A 21 4.00 -12.47 3.33
C ALA A 21 4.40 -12.62 1.85
N LEU A 22 5.05 -13.73 1.48
CA LEU A 22 5.52 -13.97 0.12
C LEU A 22 4.42 -14.44 -0.84
N VAL A 23 3.26 -14.86 -0.33
CA VAL A 23 2.16 -15.33 -1.17
C VAL A 23 1.45 -14.15 -1.81
N ARG A 24 1.55 -14.05 -3.14
CA ARG A 24 0.78 -13.08 -3.92
C ARG A 24 -0.71 -13.39 -3.83
N VAL A 25 -1.52 -12.36 -3.59
CA VAL A 25 -2.99 -12.52 -3.66
C VAL A 25 -3.40 -12.82 -5.10
N ASP A 26 -4.15 -13.91 -5.31
CA ASP A 26 -4.61 -14.34 -6.64
C ASP A 26 -5.37 -13.19 -7.34
N PRO A 27 -4.98 -12.82 -8.58
CA PRO A 27 -5.68 -11.82 -9.37
C PRO A 27 -7.17 -12.10 -9.55
N LYS A 28 -7.58 -13.37 -9.62
CA LYS A 28 -9.00 -13.76 -9.71
C LYS A 28 -9.78 -13.37 -8.46
N ILE A 29 -9.19 -13.59 -7.28
CA ILE A 29 -9.80 -13.19 -6.01
C ILE A 29 -9.93 -11.66 -5.96
N LYS A 30 -8.87 -10.93 -6.36
CA LYS A 30 -8.91 -9.45 -6.44
C LYS A 30 -10.01 -8.96 -7.38
N LYS A 31 -10.16 -9.61 -8.54
CA LYS A 31 -11.22 -9.30 -9.50
C LYS A 31 -12.62 -9.52 -8.91
N GLU A 32 -12.85 -10.69 -8.30
CA GLU A 32 -14.15 -10.97 -7.64
C GLU A 32 -14.49 -9.94 -6.56
N LEU A 33 -13.53 -9.55 -5.74
CA LEU A 33 -13.71 -8.55 -4.70
C LEU A 33 -13.98 -7.15 -5.29
N ALA A 34 -13.31 -6.82 -6.38
CA ALA A 34 -13.54 -5.57 -7.10
C ALA A 34 -14.94 -5.54 -7.73
N ASP A 35 -15.38 -6.64 -8.36
CA ASP A 35 -16.72 -6.76 -8.93
C ASP A 35 -17.81 -6.60 -7.85
N VAL A 36 -17.62 -7.13 -6.65
CA VAL A 36 -18.53 -6.91 -5.51
C VAL A 36 -18.64 -5.42 -5.19
N ALA A 37 -17.51 -4.68 -5.11
CA ALA A 37 -17.51 -3.25 -4.82
C ALA A 37 -18.25 -2.45 -5.92
N LEU A 38 -17.89 -2.69 -7.18
CA LEU A 38 -18.47 -1.97 -8.32
C LEU A 38 -19.97 -2.24 -8.47
N ASN A 39 -20.40 -3.50 -8.31
CA ASN A 39 -21.81 -3.89 -8.38
C ASN A 39 -22.61 -3.28 -7.21
N ALA A 40 -22.08 -3.32 -5.99
CA ALA A 40 -22.72 -2.70 -4.82
C ALA A 40 -22.88 -1.18 -5.00
N ALA A 41 -21.87 -0.48 -5.47
CA ALA A 41 -21.93 0.94 -5.75
C ALA A 41 -22.95 1.26 -6.85
N LYS A 42 -22.93 0.53 -7.96
CA LYS A 42 -23.83 0.71 -9.10
C LYS A 42 -25.30 0.47 -8.71
N SER A 43 -25.59 -0.60 -7.94
CA SER A 43 -26.95 -0.93 -7.48
C SER A 43 -27.55 0.14 -6.56
N LYS A 44 -26.70 0.95 -5.92
CA LYS A 44 -27.11 2.07 -5.04
C LYS A 44 -27.13 3.42 -5.74
N GLY A 45 -26.91 3.45 -7.08
CA GLY A 45 -27.08 4.64 -7.93
C GLY A 45 -25.79 5.40 -8.23
N ALA A 46 -24.61 4.79 -8.07
CA ALA A 46 -23.37 5.40 -8.52
C ALA A 46 -23.32 5.46 -10.06
N SER A 47 -23.07 6.66 -10.60
CA SER A 47 -22.80 6.88 -12.03
C SER A 47 -21.38 6.47 -12.44
N TYR A 48 -20.45 6.53 -11.47
CA TYR A 48 -19.08 6.07 -11.58
C TYR A 48 -18.65 5.42 -10.25
N ALA A 49 -17.84 4.39 -10.36
CA ALA A 49 -17.15 3.82 -9.20
C ALA A 49 -15.76 3.31 -9.62
N ASP A 50 -14.80 3.49 -8.74
CA ASP A 50 -13.52 2.79 -8.79
C ASP A 50 -13.18 2.15 -7.44
N VAL A 51 -12.43 1.07 -7.50
CA VAL A 51 -11.95 0.33 -6.34
C VAL A 51 -10.46 0.10 -6.45
N ARG A 52 -9.77 0.28 -5.33
CA ARG A 52 -8.35 -0.02 -5.17
C ARG A 52 -8.17 -1.01 -4.05
N ILE A 53 -7.65 -2.19 -4.37
CA ILE A 53 -7.23 -3.20 -3.40
C ILE A 53 -5.73 -3.08 -3.30
N GLY A 54 -5.20 -2.79 -2.12
CA GLY A 54 -3.77 -2.59 -1.90
C GLY A 54 -3.26 -3.46 -0.77
N ARG A 55 -2.18 -4.21 -1.04
CA ARG A 55 -1.38 -4.91 -0.04
C ARG A 55 0.04 -4.39 -0.11
N TYR A 56 0.56 -3.94 1.00
CA TYR A 56 1.92 -3.44 1.14
C TYR A 56 2.69 -4.31 2.11
N LEU A 57 3.81 -4.83 1.67
CA LEU A 57 4.81 -5.47 2.51
C LEU A 57 5.99 -4.52 2.58
N ASN A 58 6.43 -4.19 3.79
CA ASN A 58 7.60 -3.35 4.01
C ASN A 58 8.59 -4.09 4.89
N GLN A 59 9.86 -4.03 4.52
CA GLN A 59 10.96 -4.47 5.35
C GLN A 59 11.96 -3.34 5.51
N PHE A 60 12.34 -3.06 6.73
CA PHE A 60 13.33 -2.06 7.08
C PHE A 60 14.44 -2.71 7.91
N VAL A 61 15.69 -2.52 7.49
CA VAL A 61 16.87 -2.96 8.22
C VAL A 61 17.79 -1.75 8.33
N ALA A 62 18.16 -1.38 9.55
CA ALA A 62 19.03 -0.23 9.80
C ALA A 62 20.17 -0.58 10.75
N THR A 63 21.34 -0.01 10.46
CA THR A 63 22.53 -0.13 11.28
C THR A 63 23.18 1.24 11.50
N ARG A 64 23.92 1.35 12.59
CA ARG A 64 24.74 2.52 12.89
C ARG A 64 26.08 2.05 13.43
N GLU A 65 27.18 2.56 12.89
CA GLU A 65 28.54 2.08 13.18
C GLU A 65 28.58 0.53 13.14
N LYS A 66 28.89 -0.09 14.27
CA LYS A 66 29.00 -1.56 14.41
C LYS A 66 27.73 -2.22 15.00
N ARG A 67 26.59 -1.54 15.01
CA ARG A 67 25.37 -2.01 15.69
C ARG A 67 24.16 -2.00 14.79
N VAL A 68 23.35 -3.02 14.93
CA VAL A 68 21.99 -3.02 14.38
C VAL A 68 21.13 -2.05 15.18
N GLN A 69 20.47 -1.11 14.50
CA GLN A 69 19.53 -0.16 15.12
C GLN A 69 18.11 -0.71 15.15
N GLY A 70 17.72 -1.44 14.12
CA GLY A 70 16.41 -2.03 14.07
C GLY A 70 16.17 -2.86 12.82
N VAL A 71 15.25 -3.81 12.97
CA VAL A 71 14.67 -4.60 11.89
C VAL A 71 13.17 -4.58 12.07
N ALA A 72 12.45 -4.22 11.02
CA ALA A 72 11.00 -4.19 11.05
C ALA A 72 10.43 -4.79 9.76
N ASN A 73 9.40 -5.63 9.92
CA ASN A 73 8.56 -6.10 8.83
C ASN A 73 7.13 -5.67 9.14
N THR A 74 6.47 -5.03 8.17
CA THR A 74 5.08 -4.62 8.32
C THR A 74 4.26 -5.00 7.10
N GLU A 75 2.98 -5.28 7.32
CA GLU A 75 2.02 -5.51 6.27
C GLU A 75 0.81 -4.60 6.48
N SER A 76 0.25 -4.11 5.38
CA SER A 76 -1.09 -3.55 5.37
C SER A 76 -1.87 -4.12 4.18
N TYR A 77 -3.14 -4.43 4.41
CA TYR A 77 -4.04 -4.94 3.38
C TYR A 77 -5.40 -4.27 3.53
N GLY A 78 -5.90 -3.67 2.46
CA GLY A 78 -7.16 -2.94 2.52
C GLY A 78 -7.74 -2.62 1.15
N VAL A 79 -8.95 -2.07 1.18
CA VAL A 79 -9.71 -1.69 -0.01
C VAL A 79 -10.24 -0.28 0.17
N GLY A 80 -9.98 0.57 -0.82
CA GLY A 80 -10.58 1.90 -0.94
C GLY A 80 -11.54 1.95 -2.12
N ILE A 81 -12.70 2.55 -1.94
CA ILE A 81 -13.77 2.65 -2.94
C ILE A 81 -14.16 4.10 -3.09
N ARG A 82 -14.12 4.59 -4.34
CA ARG A 82 -14.63 5.93 -4.68
C ARG A 82 -15.84 5.80 -5.59
N VAL A 83 -16.78 6.68 -5.42
CA VAL A 83 -18.00 6.70 -6.23
C VAL A 83 -18.39 8.14 -6.58
N ILE A 84 -19.10 8.30 -7.68
CA ILE A 84 -19.85 9.53 -7.98
C ILE A 84 -21.34 9.20 -7.96
N VAL A 85 -22.11 9.97 -7.13
CA VAL A 85 -23.55 9.91 -7.09
C VAL A 85 -24.09 11.34 -7.13
N ASN A 86 -25.04 11.60 -8.03
CA ASN A 86 -25.61 12.95 -8.22
C ASN A 86 -24.53 14.04 -8.44
N GLY A 87 -23.46 13.70 -9.17
CA GLY A 87 -22.36 14.62 -9.43
C GLY A 87 -21.39 14.84 -8.26
N CYS A 88 -21.49 14.10 -7.17
CA CYS A 88 -20.64 14.29 -5.99
C CYS A 88 -19.81 13.07 -5.66
N TRP A 89 -18.56 13.31 -5.23
CA TRP A 89 -17.67 12.25 -4.76
C TRP A 89 -18.07 11.73 -3.39
N GLY A 90 -17.97 10.41 -3.23
CA GLY A 90 -17.91 9.74 -1.96
C GLY A 90 -16.76 8.75 -1.90
N PHE A 91 -16.23 8.53 -0.72
CA PHE A 91 -15.14 7.60 -0.47
C PHE A 91 -15.39 6.85 0.83
N ALA A 92 -15.07 5.56 0.82
CA ALA A 92 -14.93 4.75 2.02
C ALA A 92 -13.80 3.72 1.84
N ALA A 93 -13.24 3.27 2.95
CA ALA A 93 -12.21 2.24 2.94
C ALA A 93 -12.47 1.20 4.03
N THR A 94 -11.92 0.00 3.84
CA THR A 94 -12.01 -1.08 4.82
C THR A 94 -10.76 -1.95 4.79
N ASN A 95 -10.33 -2.43 5.96
CA ASN A 95 -9.35 -3.50 6.10
C ASN A 95 -10.01 -4.89 6.21
N LYS A 96 -11.34 -4.97 6.24
CA LYS A 96 -12.09 -6.22 6.16
C LYS A 96 -12.24 -6.64 4.70
N VAL A 97 -11.19 -7.28 4.18
CA VAL A 97 -11.09 -7.69 2.76
C VAL A 97 -11.91 -8.97 2.53
N THR A 98 -13.22 -8.87 2.75
CA THR A 98 -14.23 -9.90 2.50
C THR A 98 -15.33 -9.32 1.62
N LYS A 99 -16.09 -10.18 0.92
CA LYS A 99 -17.21 -9.73 0.07
C LYS A 99 -18.18 -8.81 0.84
N ASP A 100 -18.56 -9.19 2.06
CA ASP A 100 -19.46 -8.39 2.90
C ASP A 100 -18.84 -7.08 3.38
N GLY A 101 -17.56 -7.10 3.80
CA GLY A 101 -16.86 -5.91 4.24
C GLY A 101 -16.72 -4.89 3.11
N ILE A 102 -16.42 -5.36 1.91
CA ILE A 102 -16.28 -4.52 0.70
C ILE A 102 -17.63 -3.98 0.25
N ALA A 103 -18.69 -4.80 0.24
CA ALA A 103 -20.03 -4.34 -0.11
C ALA A 103 -20.50 -3.23 0.83
N LYS A 104 -20.31 -3.38 2.15
CA LYS A 104 -20.62 -2.36 3.15
C LYS A 104 -19.82 -1.06 2.93
N ALA A 105 -18.53 -1.16 2.60
CA ALA A 105 -17.72 0.02 2.31
C ALA A 105 -18.20 0.73 1.03
N ALA A 106 -18.63 -0.01 0.00
CA ALA A 106 -19.21 0.58 -1.21
C ALA A 106 -20.52 1.32 -0.91
N GLU A 107 -21.40 0.72 -0.11
CA GLU A 107 -22.64 1.38 0.33
C GLU A 107 -22.36 2.65 1.15
N GLN A 108 -21.35 2.61 2.03
CA GLN A 108 -20.92 3.78 2.80
C GLN A 108 -20.39 4.89 1.88
N ALA A 109 -19.56 4.56 0.89
CA ALA A 109 -19.07 5.54 -0.08
C ALA A 109 -20.24 6.22 -0.82
N VAL A 110 -21.25 5.44 -1.22
CA VAL A 110 -22.47 5.98 -1.86
C VAL A 110 -23.25 6.89 -0.90
N ALA A 111 -23.38 6.51 0.37
CA ALA A 111 -24.05 7.35 1.37
C ALA A 111 -23.34 8.69 1.56
N VAL A 112 -21.99 8.68 1.62
CA VAL A 112 -21.16 9.90 1.68
C VAL A 112 -21.39 10.78 0.44
N ALA A 113 -21.37 10.19 -0.76
CA ALA A 113 -21.61 10.94 -2.00
C ALA A 113 -22.99 11.61 -2.02
N LYS A 114 -24.04 10.88 -1.58
CA LYS A 114 -25.41 11.42 -1.49
C LYS A 114 -25.53 12.55 -0.47
N ALA A 115 -24.82 12.46 0.65
CA ALA A 115 -24.80 13.54 1.64
C ALA A 115 -24.09 14.79 1.09
N ASN A 116 -22.95 14.60 0.42
CA ASN A 116 -22.21 15.69 -0.22
C ASN A 116 -23.03 16.40 -1.30
N ALA A 117 -23.87 15.66 -2.03
CA ALA A 117 -24.73 16.22 -3.08
C ALA A 117 -25.78 17.22 -2.56
N GLN A 118 -26.02 17.27 -1.24
CA GLN A 118 -26.95 18.24 -0.63
C GLN A 118 -26.33 19.64 -0.45
N ILE A 119 -24.97 19.72 -0.48
CA ILE A 119 -24.22 20.95 -0.20
C ILE A 119 -23.30 21.39 -1.34
N GLN A 120 -23.05 20.53 -2.33
CA GLN A 120 -22.15 20.83 -3.45
C GLN A 120 -22.88 21.60 -4.54
N GLY A 121 -22.29 22.72 -5.01
CA GLY A 121 -22.87 23.58 -6.03
C GLY A 121 -22.69 23.07 -7.47
N GLU A 122 -21.48 22.60 -7.82
CA GLU A 122 -21.17 22.15 -9.18
C GLU A 122 -20.93 20.64 -9.23
N PRO A 123 -21.58 19.92 -10.18
CA PRO A 123 -21.41 18.50 -10.32
C PRO A 123 -20.03 18.17 -10.92
N VAL A 124 -19.41 17.11 -10.41
CA VAL A 124 -18.17 16.54 -10.98
C VAL A 124 -18.44 15.98 -12.38
N GLN A 125 -17.61 16.38 -13.32
CA GLN A 125 -17.57 15.83 -14.67
C GLN A 125 -16.22 15.17 -14.90
N LEU A 126 -16.24 13.86 -15.16
CA LEU A 126 -15.03 13.13 -15.53
C LEU A 126 -14.73 13.33 -17.01
N ALA A 127 -13.46 13.49 -17.34
CA ALA A 127 -13.04 13.43 -18.73
C ALA A 127 -13.40 12.04 -19.31
N PRO A 128 -13.89 11.97 -20.56
CA PRO A 128 -14.15 10.70 -21.20
C PRO A 128 -12.91 9.81 -21.20
N GLN A 129 -13.04 8.60 -20.66
CA GLN A 129 -11.94 7.64 -20.60
C GLN A 129 -12.41 6.29 -21.12
N LYS A 130 -11.64 5.73 -22.05
CA LYS A 130 -11.84 4.35 -22.49
C LYS A 130 -11.26 3.40 -21.43
N GLY A 131 -12.00 2.37 -21.08
CA GLY A 131 -11.51 1.31 -20.21
C GLY A 131 -10.30 0.57 -20.82
N PHE A 132 -9.35 0.18 -19.97
CA PHE A 132 -8.13 -0.52 -20.39
C PHE A 132 -8.34 -2.04 -20.51
N GLY A 133 -9.52 -2.57 -20.11
CA GLY A 133 -9.74 -4.02 -20.01
C GLY A 133 -8.93 -4.63 -18.85
N GLU A 134 -8.60 -5.92 -18.98
CA GLU A 134 -7.80 -6.65 -18.01
C GLU A 134 -6.33 -6.57 -18.39
N VAL A 135 -5.53 -5.89 -17.58
CA VAL A 135 -4.08 -5.74 -17.77
C VAL A 135 -3.33 -6.07 -16.49
N SER A 136 -2.14 -6.62 -16.64
CA SER A 136 -1.27 -6.97 -15.52
C SER A 136 0.15 -6.50 -15.78
N TRP A 137 0.81 -6.00 -14.76
CA TRP A 137 2.20 -5.59 -14.81
C TRP A 137 2.91 -5.95 -13.50
N LYS A 138 4.18 -6.35 -13.60
CA LYS A 138 5.04 -6.50 -12.44
C LYS A 138 6.43 -5.96 -12.70
N THR A 139 7.08 -5.47 -11.66
CA THR A 139 8.49 -5.08 -11.72
C THR A 139 9.33 -6.29 -12.13
N PRO A 140 10.15 -6.19 -13.21
CA PRO A 140 11.13 -7.22 -13.50
C PRO A 140 12.19 -7.24 -12.40
N ILE A 141 12.33 -8.38 -11.72
CA ILE A 141 13.31 -8.61 -10.66
C ILE A 141 14.01 -9.93 -10.88
N GLU A 142 15.29 -10.00 -10.59
CA GLU A 142 16.07 -11.24 -10.59
C GLU A 142 15.99 -11.93 -9.23
N ILE A 143 16.11 -11.13 -8.15
CA ILE A 143 16.06 -11.60 -6.76
C ILE A 143 15.01 -10.81 -6.01
N ASN A 144 14.07 -11.52 -5.38
CA ASN A 144 13.09 -10.89 -4.50
C ASN A 144 13.77 -10.48 -3.18
N ALA A 145 13.76 -9.18 -2.89
CA ALA A 145 14.39 -8.66 -1.67
C ALA A 145 13.84 -9.28 -0.38
N PHE A 146 12.59 -9.73 -0.37
CA PHE A 146 11.97 -10.36 0.80
C PHE A 146 12.43 -11.81 1.02
N GLU A 147 12.95 -12.49 -0.02
CA GLU A 147 13.51 -13.84 0.06
C GLU A 147 14.96 -13.84 0.54
N VAL A 148 15.67 -12.70 0.44
CA VAL A 148 17.02 -12.55 0.98
C VAL A 148 16.95 -12.52 2.51
N PRO A 149 17.68 -13.39 3.21
CA PRO A 149 17.71 -13.43 4.67
C PRO A 149 18.05 -12.06 5.29
N VAL A 150 17.35 -11.70 6.36
CA VAL A 150 17.65 -10.45 7.09
C VAL A 150 19.10 -10.39 7.55
N LYS A 151 19.66 -11.55 7.95
CA LYS A 151 21.07 -11.64 8.36
C LYS A 151 22.02 -11.17 7.27
N GLU A 152 21.82 -11.55 6.02
CA GLU A 152 22.66 -11.12 4.90
C GLU A 152 22.61 -9.61 4.68
N LYS A 153 21.41 -9.01 4.81
CA LYS A 153 21.24 -7.55 4.74
C LYS A 153 21.96 -6.84 5.88
N VAL A 154 21.85 -7.37 7.09
CA VAL A 154 22.56 -6.84 8.27
C VAL A 154 24.07 -6.93 8.07
N ASP A 155 24.58 -8.10 7.66
CA ASP A 155 26.00 -8.31 7.43
C ASP A 155 26.55 -7.35 6.37
N LEU A 156 25.81 -7.15 5.26
CA LEU A 156 26.16 -6.18 4.23
C LEU A 156 26.27 -4.76 4.79
N LEU A 157 25.27 -4.31 5.55
CA LEU A 157 25.24 -2.95 6.10
C LEU A 157 26.36 -2.74 7.13
N LEU A 158 26.60 -3.71 8.02
CA LEU A 158 27.68 -3.63 9.00
C LEU A 158 29.06 -3.62 8.31
N ASN A 159 29.25 -4.38 7.23
CA ASN A 159 30.47 -4.36 6.45
C ASN A 159 30.70 -2.99 5.78
N VAL A 160 29.67 -2.40 5.18
CA VAL A 160 29.73 -1.03 4.61
C VAL A 160 30.14 -0.02 5.67
N ASN A 161 29.54 -0.09 6.86
CA ASN A 161 29.85 0.80 7.97
C ASN A 161 31.30 0.60 8.45
N ASP A 162 31.75 -0.63 8.58
CA ASP A 162 33.13 -0.94 9.05
C ASP A 162 34.17 -0.39 8.08
N ILE A 163 33.97 -0.59 6.77
CA ILE A 163 34.86 -0.05 5.72
C ILE A 163 34.91 1.49 5.81
N ALA A 164 33.77 2.16 5.96
CA ALA A 164 33.74 3.61 6.07
C ALA A 164 34.47 4.12 7.32
N MET A 165 34.27 3.45 8.46
CA MET A 165 34.96 3.81 9.72
C MET A 165 36.48 3.58 9.64
N GLN A 166 36.94 2.48 9.01
CA GLN A 166 38.36 2.22 8.79
C GLN A 166 39.01 3.28 7.89
N ASN A 167 38.23 3.95 7.04
CA ASN A 167 38.67 5.03 6.16
C ASN A 167 38.41 6.45 6.74
N GLY A 168 38.24 6.57 8.05
CA GLY A 168 38.23 7.85 8.78
C GLY A 168 36.84 8.47 8.96
N ALA A 169 35.77 7.72 8.78
CA ALA A 169 34.43 8.20 9.15
C ALA A 169 34.30 8.25 10.69
N SER A 170 33.74 9.35 11.20
CA SER A 170 33.41 9.49 12.61
C SER A 170 32.07 8.83 12.97
N PHE A 171 31.09 8.92 12.05
CA PHE A 171 29.77 8.30 12.18
C PHE A 171 29.30 7.73 10.84
N VAL A 172 28.62 6.60 10.91
CA VAL A 172 28.01 5.95 9.73
C VAL A 172 26.64 5.41 10.08
N ASN A 173 25.65 5.76 9.30
CA ASN A 173 24.31 5.16 9.34
C ASN A 173 24.03 4.52 7.99
N SER A 174 23.55 3.28 7.98
CA SER A 174 23.12 2.63 6.75
C SER A 174 21.79 1.91 6.95
N ALA A 175 21.02 1.80 5.88
CA ALA A 175 19.74 1.13 5.91
C ALA A 175 19.39 0.52 4.55
N ILE A 176 18.55 -0.51 4.58
CA ILE A 176 17.84 -1.04 3.42
C ILE A 176 16.35 -0.96 3.72
N PHE A 177 15.62 -0.33 2.82
CA PHE A 177 14.17 -0.31 2.81
C PHE A 177 13.66 -1.04 1.57
N ALA A 178 12.91 -2.11 1.76
CA ALA A 178 12.28 -2.87 0.69
C ALA A 178 10.76 -2.80 0.80
N VAL A 179 10.10 -2.62 -0.34
CA VAL A 179 8.63 -2.56 -0.45
C VAL A 179 8.17 -3.50 -1.56
N ASN A 180 7.18 -4.35 -1.27
CA ASN A 180 6.35 -4.97 -2.28
C ASN A 180 4.94 -4.36 -2.18
N GLU A 181 4.51 -3.71 -3.24
CA GLU A 181 3.19 -3.13 -3.37
C GLU A 181 2.39 -3.93 -4.39
N GLN A 182 1.42 -4.72 -3.90
CA GLN A 182 0.45 -5.43 -4.73
C GLN A 182 -0.82 -4.59 -4.79
N LYS A 183 -1.08 -3.96 -5.92
CA LYS A 183 -2.28 -3.14 -6.09
C LYS A 183 -3.12 -3.62 -7.26
N TYR A 184 -4.42 -3.56 -7.03
CA TYR A 184 -5.43 -3.86 -8.02
C TYR A 184 -6.38 -2.66 -8.14
N PHE A 185 -6.58 -2.21 -9.34
CA PHE A 185 -7.51 -1.14 -9.66
C PHE A 185 -8.60 -1.69 -10.58
N ALA A 186 -9.86 -1.35 -10.29
CA ALA A 186 -10.94 -1.58 -11.22
C ALA A 186 -11.91 -0.39 -11.22
N SER A 187 -12.56 -0.16 -12.36
CA SER A 187 -13.54 0.92 -12.51
C SER A 187 -14.75 0.49 -13.33
N THR A 188 -15.85 1.22 -13.15
CA THR A 188 -17.05 1.05 -13.96
C THR A 188 -16.87 1.36 -15.46
N ASP A 189 -15.74 2.01 -15.83
CA ASP A 189 -15.35 2.26 -17.21
C ASP A 189 -14.75 1.02 -17.90
N GLY A 190 -14.64 -0.11 -17.18
CA GLY A 190 -14.15 -1.38 -17.73
C GLY A 190 -12.63 -1.54 -17.64
N SER A 191 -11.97 -0.90 -16.68
CA SER A 191 -10.55 -1.12 -16.39
C SER A 191 -10.39 -2.10 -15.23
N TYR A 192 -9.46 -3.08 -15.40
CA TYR A 192 -9.04 -4.05 -14.39
C TYR A 192 -7.52 -4.17 -14.45
N ILE A 193 -6.81 -3.52 -13.56
CA ILE A 193 -5.36 -3.35 -13.60
C ILE A 193 -4.72 -4.00 -12.38
N ASP A 194 -3.95 -5.07 -12.59
CA ASP A 194 -3.20 -5.77 -11.55
C ASP A 194 -1.72 -5.41 -11.61
N GLN A 195 -1.18 -4.87 -10.51
CA GLN A 195 0.21 -4.45 -10.44
C GLN A 195 0.90 -5.08 -9.22
N ASP A 196 2.12 -5.57 -9.46
CA ASP A 196 3.03 -6.11 -8.45
C ASP A 196 4.35 -5.34 -8.52
N VAL A 197 4.51 -4.38 -7.63
CA VAL A 197 5.61 -3.40 -7.68
C VAL A 197 6.60 -3.70 -6.57
N HIS A 198 7.85 -3.96 -6.95
CA HIS A 198 8.96 -4.11 -6.02
C HIS A 198 9.87 -2.91 -6.05
N ARG A 199 10.22 -2.40 -4.89
CA ARG A 199 11.18 -1.31 -4.72
C ARG A 199 12.16 -1.67 -3.62
N ILE A 200 13.42 -1.34 -3.83
CA ILE A 200 14.46 -1.43 -2.82
C ILE A 200 15.23 -0.11 -2.80
N TYR A 201 15.47 0.39 -1.62
CA TYR A 201 16.20 1.62 -1.39
C TYR A 201 17.30 1.39 -0.35
N PRO A 202 18.51 1.01 -0.79
CA PRO A 202 19.68 1.01 0.07
C PRO A 202 20.19 2.44 0.23
N THR A 203 20.58 2.80 1.45
CA THR A 203 21.13 4.12 1.74
C THR A 203 22.21 4.03 2.81
N PHE A 204 23.18 4.93 2.74
CA PHE A 204 24.12 5.16 3.82
C PHE A 204 24.48 6.64 3.91
N ASN A 205 24.80 7.06 5.11
CA ASN A 205 25.26 8.41 5.41
C ASN A 205 26.54 8.32 6.23
N VAL A 206 27.57 9.02 5.77
CA VAL A 206 28.88 9.04 6.41
C VAL A 206 29.19 10.46 6.85
N THR A 207 29.60 10.60 8.10
CA THR A 207 30.03 11.89 8.66
C THR A 207 31.46 11.78 9.14
N ARG A 208 32.31 12.71 8.73
CA ARG A 208 33.64 12.93 9.27
C ARG A 208 33.67 14.24 10.03
N ILE A 209 34.30 14.22 11.19
CA ILE A 209 34.57 15.41 12.01
C ILE A 209 36.09 15.58 11.99
N ASP A 210 36.54 16.76 11.56
CA ASP A 210 37.95 17.16 11.55
C ASP A 210 38.32 17.82 12.88
#